data_e16581b6745070293c3795879891efc8
#
_entry.id   e16581b6745070293c3795879891efc8
#
_cell.length_a   1.000
_cell.length_b   1.000
_cell.length_c   1.000
_cell.angle_alpha   90.00
_cell.angle_beta   90.00
_cell.angle_gamma   90.00
#
_symmetry.space_group_name_H-M   'P 1'
#
loop_
_entity.id
_entity.type
_entity.pdbx_description
1 polymer ?
#
loop_
_entity_poly.entity_id
_entity_poly.type
_entity_poly.pdbx_seq_one_letter_code
_entity_poly.pdbx_strand_id
1 'polypeptide(L)'
;MASFGTALTIRHLEGDGMAQAATPVAEAAVGASGTDAQVVKGADGHYWAEANIDGKAVRVLVDTGASVVALTRADALRLGVEPEPEAFTGKVQTASGVVRAAPVQLKTISVAGARVDRVEALVVEQGLEYSLLGMSYLGRLSAFSATPAGLTLRP
;
A
#
# COMPACT_ATOMS: atom_id res chain seq x y z
N MET A 1 -20.99 13.25 -12.87
CA MET A 1 -20.67 12.85 -13.05
C MET A 1 -19.97 11.98 -12.67
N ALA A 2 -19.76 11.37 -12.59
CA ALA A 2 -19.35 10.52 -12.24
C ALA A 2 -18.24 10.11 -12.13
N SER A 3 -17.65 9.96 -11.82
CA SER A 3 -16.56 9.82 -11.78
C SER A 3 -16.08 8.75 -11.46
N PHE A 4 -15.90 8.13 -11.18
CA PHE A 4 -15.44 7.18 -10.88
C PHE A 4 -14.44 6.93 -10.50
N GLY A 5 -14.17 7.04 -10.16
CA GLY A 5 -13.36 6.80 -9.39
C GLY A 5 -12.89 5.51 -9.55
N THR A 6 -12.57 5.03 -10.14
CA THR A 6 -12.04 4.09 -10.32
C THR A 6 -11.20 3.56 -9.48
N ALA A 7 -11.49 2.85 -8.82
CA ALA A 7 -10.68 2.24 -8.01
C ALA A 7 -9.68 1.56 -8.76
N LEU A 8 -8.56 1.79 -8.55
CA LEU A 8 -7.59 1.16 -9.21
C LEU A 8 -7.41 -0.06 -8.48
N THR A 9 -7.85 -1.10 -8.84
CA THR A 9 -7.64 -2.35 -8.18
C THR A 9 -6.32 -2.91 -8.61
N ILE A 10 -5.41 -3.06 -7.70
CA ILE A 10 -4.17 -3.70 -8.02
C ILE A 10 -4.18 -5.08 -7.45
N ARG A 11 -4.18 -6.08 -8.32
CA ARG A 11 -4.11 -7.42 -7.89
C ARG A 11 -2.79 -7.95 -8.24
N HIS A 12 -2.13 -8.53 -7.31
CA HIS A 12 -0.83 -9.10 -7.54
C HIS A 12 -1.04 -10.45 -8.19
N LEU A 13 -0.78 -10.49 -9.43
CA LEU A 13 -0.93 -11.71 -10.15
C LEU A 13 0.28 -12.58 -10.00
N GLU A 14 0.42 -13.33 -8.96
CA GLU A 14 1.55 -14.06 -8.77
C GLU A 14 1.32 -15.34 -9.16
N GLY A 15 1.72 -15.80 -9.75
CA GLY A 15 1.55 -16.95 -10.26
C GLY A 15 1.38 -17.97 -9.36
N ASP A 16 1.54 -18.65 -9.01
CA ASP A 16 1.46 -19.67 -8.32
C ASP A 16 1.30 -19.68 -7.14
N GLY A 17 1.14 -19.54 -6.93
CA GLY A 17 0.98 -19.43 -5.93
C GLY A 17 0.87 -20.29 -5.02
N MET A 18 0.96 -20.72 -4.78
CA MET A 18 0.82 -21.33 -4.09
C MET A 18 0.80 -21.37 -2.96
N ALA A 19 0.82 -21.21 -2.62
CA ALA A 19 0.76 -21.24 -1.80
C ALA A 19 0.80 -21.50 -0.65
N GLN A 20 0.80 -21.57 -0.35
CA GLN A 20 0.83 -21.68 0.48
C GLN A 20 0.67 -21.72 1.66
N ALA A 21 0.54 -21.87 2.11
CA ALA A 21 0.22 -22.01 2.94
C ALA A 21 0.61 -21.85 4.07
N ALA A 22 0.93 -21.62 4.34
CA ALA A 22 1.41 -21.36 5.18
C ALA A 22 1.09 -21.34 6.39
N THR A 23 1.20 -21.40 6.98
CA THR A 23 0.99 -21.40 8.02
C THR A 23 1.31 -20.60 8.91
N PRO A 24 1.06 -20.16 9.29
CA PRO A 24 1.13 -19.27 10.01
C PRO A 24 1.69 -19.15 11.07
N VAL A 25 2.03 -19.16 11.40
CA VAL A 25 2.54 -19.09 12.26
C VAL A 25 2.49 -18.12 13.09
N ALA A 26 2.22 -18.01 13.50
CA ALA A 26 2.18 -17.17 14.42
C ALA A 26 3.04 -16.17 14.52
N GLU A 27 3.53 -15.90 14.03
CA GLU A 27 4.33 -15.07 14.21
C GLU A 27 3.93 -13.97 14.26
N ALA A 28 3.69 -13.76 14.24
CA ALA A 28 3.40 -12.81 14.33
C ALA A 28 3.18 -11.81 14.59
N ALA A 29 2.71 -11.96 14.56
CA ALA A 29 2.35 -10.95 15.10
C ALA A 29 2.88 -9.74 14.99
N VAL A 30 3.14 -9.36 14.02
CA VAL A 30 3.61 -8.13 13.94
C VAL A 30 2.45 -7.34 13.70
N GLY A 31 1.73 -7.02 14.60
CA GLY A 31 0.64 -6.14 14.45
C GLY A 31 1.11 -4.72 14.30
N ALA A 32 0.19 -3.83 14.18
CA ALA A 32 0.48 -2.41 14.14
C ALA A 32 0.70 -1.91 15.56
N SER A 33 1.31 -0.76 15.69
CA SER A 33 1.53 -0.13 16.99
C SER A 33 1.34 1.36 16.85
N GLY A 34 1.39 2.05 17.97
CA GLY A 34 1.28 3.50 17.97
C GLY A 34 -0.09 3.95 18.40
N THR A 35 -0.54 5.06 17.82
CA THR A 35 -1.78 5.68 18.22
C THR A 35 -2.78 5.65 17.09
N ASP A 36 -4.04 5.83 17.42
CA ASP A 36 -5.09 5.94 16.40
C ASP A 36 -4.79 7.13 15.52
N ALA A 37 -5.09 7.00 14.26
CA ALA A 37 -4.85 8.04 13.28
C ALA A 37 -6.13 8.36 12.54
N GLN A 38 -6.21 9.59 12.08
CA GLN A 38 -7.34 10.02 11.29
C GLN A 38 -6.87 10.56 9.97
N VAL A 39 -7.49 10.13 8.91
CA VAL A 39 -7.20 10.61 7.57
C VAL A 39 -8.43 11.34 7.07
N VAL A 40 -8.27 12.60 6.70
CA VAL A 40 -9.37 13.41 6.26
C VAL A 40 -9.70 13.08 4.81
N LYS A 41 -10.98 12.99 4.49
CA LYS A 41 -11.40 12.73 3.14
C LYS A 41 -11.08 13.93 2.27
N GLY A 42 -10.49 13.68 1.13
CA GLY A 42 -10.16 14.76 0.21
C GLY A 42 -11.38 15.27 -0.53
N ALA A 43 -11.22 16.41 -1.18
CA ALA A 43 -12.30 17.01 -1.93
C ALA A 43 -12.74 16.12 -3.08
N ASP A 44 -11.86 15.26 -3.57
CA ASP A 44 -12.19 14.36 -4.67
C ASP A 44 -12.91 13.10 -4.20
N GLY A 45 -13.20 13.00 -2.92
CA GLY A 45 -13.89 11.85 -2.39
C GLY A 45 -12.98 10.69 -1.98
N HIS A 46 -11.68 10.84 -2.17
CA HIS A 46 -10.74 9.80 -1.78
C HIS A 46 -10.04 10.15 -0.48
N TYR A 47 -9.44 9.16 0.14
CA TYR A 47 -8.68 9.38 1.35
C TYR A 47 -7.21 9.43 0.98
N TRP A 48 -6.62 10.60 1.15
CA TRP A 48 -5.21 10.81 0.89
C TRP A 48 -4.49 10.91 2.21
N ALA A 49 -3.38 10.24 2.32
CA ALA A 49 -2.62 10.24 3.57
C ALA A 49 -1.18 10.60 3.28
N GLU A 50 -0.54 11.19 4.27
CA GLU A 50 0.87 11.39 4.19
C GLU A 50 1.48 10.29 5.01
N ALA A 51 2.09 9.34 4.38
CA ALA A 51 2.70 8.21 5.07
C ALA A 51 4.17 8.47 5.27
N ASN A 52 4.66 8.13 6.44
CA ASN A 52 6.08 8.18 6.69
C ASN A 52 6.60 6.78 6.39
N ILE A 53 7.35 6.65 5.32
CA ILE A 53 7.89 5.37 4.91
C ILE A 53 9.39 5.42 5.08
N ASP A 54 9.89 4.58 5.98
CA ASP A 54 11.32 4.51 6.25
C ASP A 54 11.91 5.89 6.50
N GLY A 55 11.17 6.74 7.18
CA GLY A 55 11.65 8.05 7.56
C GLY A 55 11.35 9.16 6.59
N LYS A 56 10.70 8.89 5.47
CA LYS A 56 10.41 9.92 4.48
C LYS A 56 8.94 10.00 4.21
N ALA A 57 8.44 11.22 4.02
CA ALA A 57 7.02 11.43 3.79
C ALA A 57 6.66 11.17 2.34
N VAL A 58 5.65 10.39 2.12
CA VAL A 58 5.15 10.06 0.79
C VAL A 58 3.65 10.20 0.81
N ARG A 59 3.11 10.93 -0.14
CA ARG A 59 1.67 11.05 -0.24
C ARG A 59 1.11 9.82 -0.93
N VAL A 60 0.14 9.19 -0.30
CA VAL A 60 -0.43 7.95 -0.81
C VAL A 60 -1.95 8.05 -0.83
N LEU A 61 -2.55 7.30 -1.74
CA LEU A 61 -3.99 7.16 -1.79
C LEU A 61 -4.35 5.89 -1.03
N VAL A 62 -5.27 5.99 -0.09
CA VAL A 62 -5.72 4.82 0.64
C VAL A 62 -6.61 4.00 -0.27
N ASP A 63 -6.23 2.76 -0.53
CA ASP A 63 -6.94 1.93 -1.49
C ASP A 63 -7.09 0.51 -0.95
N THR A 64 -8.27 0.20 -0.45
CA THR A 64 -8.54 -1.13 0.09
C THR A 64 -8.63 -2.18 -1.01
N GLY A 65 -8.70 -1.75 -2.26
CA GLY A 65 -8.70 -2.69 -3.38
C GLY A 65 -7.30 -3.14 -3.76
N ALA A 66 -6.26 -2.48 -3.23
CA ALA A 66 -4.90 -2.89 -3.50
C ALA A 66 -4.47 -3.89 -2.44
N SER A 67 -4.00 -5.05 -2.87
CA SER A 67 -3.63 -6.10 -1.92
C SER A 67 -2.33 -5.77 -1.19
N VAL A 68 -1.47 -4.98 -1.80
CA VAL A 68 -0.22 -4.56 -1.17
C VAL A 68 -0.02 -3.08 -1.39
N VAL A 69 0.88 -2.50 -0.63
CA VAL A 69 1.29 -1.12 -0.86
C VAL A 69 1.97 -1.07 -2.23
N ALA A 70 1.60 -0.11 -3.04
CA ALA A 70 2.16 0.02 -4.37
C ALA A 70 2.82 1.38 -4.49
N LEU A 71 4.08 1.39 -4.87
CA LEU A 71 4.84 2.64 -5.01
C LEU A 71 5.06 2.95 -6.46
N THR A 72 4.96 4.23 -6.80
CA THR A 72 5.40 4.64 -8.13
C THR A 72 6.93 4.57 -8.17
N ARG A 73 7.48 4.50 -9.37
CA ARG A 73 8.94 4.53 -9.52
C ARG A 73 9.52 5.79 -8.90
N ALA A 74 8.85 6.92 -9.07
CA ALA A 74 9.35 8.17 -8.55
C ALA A 74 9.39 8.17 -7.02
N ASP A 75 8.34 7.68 -6.39
CA ASP A 75 8.33 7.63 -4.94
C ASP A 75 9.35 6.62 -4.42
N ALA A 76 9.47 5.48 -5.08
CA ALA A 76 10.46 4.49 -4.67
C ALA A 76 11.86 5.09 -4.75
N LEU A 77 12.14 5.83 -5.80
CA LEU A 77 13.45 6.44 -5.94
C LEU A 77 13.71 7.44 -4.83
N ARG A 78 12.72 8.24 -4.47
CA ARG A 78 12.88 9.17 -3.36
C ARG A 78 13.16 8.45 -2.05
N LEU A 79 12.68 7.25 -1.91
CA LEU A 79 12.94 6.45 -0.71
C LEU A 79 14.27 5.72 -0.77
N GLY A 80 14.97 5.83 -1.88
CA GLY A 80 16.22 5.11 -2.04
C GLY A 80 16.02 3.66 -2.46
N VAL A 81 14.83 3.32 -2.94
CA VAL A 81 14.53 1.98 -3.37
C VAL A 81 14.56 1.94 -4.89
N GLU A 82 15.57 1.28 -5.43
CA GLU A 82 15.74 1.29 -6.86
C GLU A 82 15.97 -0.13 -7.33
N PRO A 83 14.93 -0.92 -7.54
CA PRO A 83 15.12 -2.31 -7.93
C PRO A 83 15.79 -2.42 -9.29
N GLU A 84 16.63 -3.43 -9.43
CA GLU A 84 17.26 -3.70 -10.71
C GLU A 84 16.19 -4.14 -11.72
N PRO A 85 16.44 -3.95 -13.00
CA PRO A 85 15.44 -4.36 -13.99
C PRO A 85 15.01 -5.82 -13.85
N GLU A 86 15.92 -6.69 -13.45
CA GLU A 86 15.58 -8.10 -13.29
C GLU A 86 14.68 -8.36 -12.10
N ALA A 87 14.57 -7.42 -11.19
CA ALA A 87 13.73 -7.59 -10.02
C ALA A 87 12.26 -7.37 -10.31
N PHE A 88 11.93 -6.84 -11.47
CA PHE A 88 10.53 -6.60 -11.81
C PHE A 88 9.89 -7.89 -12.31
N THR A 89 9.76 -8.84 -11.41
CA THR A 89 9.28 -10.16 -11.72
C THR A 89 7.79 -10.33 -11.51
N GLY A 90 7.18 -9.42 -10.76
CA GLY A 90 5.75 -9.52 -10.50
C GLY A 90 4.95 -8.81 -11.57
N LYS A 91 3.67 -9.09 -11.59
CA LYS A 91 2.76 -8.42 -12.50
C LYS A 91 1.58 -7.92 -11.71
N VAL A 92 1.12 -6.73 -12.04
CA VAL A 92 -0.05 -6.16 -11.38
C VAL A 92 -0.99 -5.65 -12.43
N GLN A 93 -2.26 -5.69 -12.10
CA GLN A 93 -3.29 -5.15 -12.95
C GLN A 93 -3.53 -3.71 -12.53
N THR A 94 -3.34 -2.79 -13.43
CA THR A 94 -3.62 -1.37 -13.17
C THR A 94 -4.72 -0.92 -14.13
N ALA A 95 -5.16 0.30 -13.95
CA ALA A 95 -6.15 0.86 -14.85
C ALA A 95 -5.65 0.90 -16.29
N SER A 96 -4.34 0.99 -16.49
CA SER A 96 -3.80 1.01 -17.84
C SER A 96 -3.38 -0.37 -18.33
N GLY A 97 -3.71 -1.41 -17.63
CA GLY A 97 -3.38 -2.77 -18.08
C GLY A 97 -2.42 -3.46 -17.12
N VAL A 98 -1.88 -4.57 -17.56
CA VAL A 98 -0.95 -5.35 -16.74
C VAL A 98 0.44 -4.77 -16.92
N VAL A 99 1.09 -4.47 -15.82
CA VAL A 99 2.45 -3.93 -15.85
C VAL A 99 3.32 -4.72 -14.90
N ARG A 100 4.61 -4.57 -15.04
CA ARG A 100 5.55 -5.29 -14.20
C ARG A 100 5.78 -4.55 -12.89
N ALA A 101 6.11 -5.29 -11.87
CA ALA A 101 6.37 -4.71 -10.56
C ALA A 101 7.45 -5.49 -9.86
N ALA A 102 8.19 -4.81 -9.00
CA ALA A 102 9.26 -5.43 -8.24
C ALA A 102 8.85 -5.54 -6.78
N PRO A 103 8.83 -6.74 -6.21
CA PRO A 103 8.51 -6.89 -4.79
C PRO A 103 9.61 -6.31 -3.93
N VAL A 104 9.24 -5.55 -2.92
CA VAL A 104 10.19 -5.01 -1.97
C VAL A 104 9.55 -5.08 -0.58
N GLN A 105 10.36 -4.94 0.43
CA GLN A 105 9.85 -4.88 1.79
C GLN A 105 10.27 -3.56 2.40
N LEU A 106 9.31 -2.83 2.93
CA LEU A 106 9.58 -1.57 3.57
C LEU A 106 9.74 -1.82 5.07
N LYS A 107 10.66 -1.11 5.69
CA LYS A 107 10.92 -1.35 7.11
C LYS A 107 9.76 -0.90 7.97
N THR A 108 9.24 0.27 7.72
CA THR A 108 8.10 0.77 8.47
C THR A 108 7.28 1.72 7.64
N ILE A 109 5.99 1.71 7.90
CA ILE A 109 5.09 2.73 7.39
C ILE A 109 4.28 3.24 8.56
N SER A 110 4.23 4.55 8.72
CA SER A 110 3.44 5.15 9.77
C SER A 110 2.56 6.24 9.18
N VAL A 111 1.29 6.21 9.52
CA VAL A 111 0.36 7.25 9.09
C VAL A 111 -0.18 7.88 10.35
N ALA A 112 0.20 9.13 10.61
CA ALA A 112 -0.25 9.89 11.76
C ALA A 112 -0.10 9.11 13.07
N GLY A 113 0.92 8.30 13.18
CA GLY A 113 1.18 7.56 14.40
C GLY A 113 0.75 6.11 14.39
N ALA A 114 -0.03 5.68 13.42
CA ALA A 114 -0.37 4.26 13.29
C ALA A 114 0.72 3.58 12.48
N ARG A 115 1.50 2.75 13.13
CA ARG A 115 2.72 2.21 12.55
C ARG A 115 2.64 0.72 12.29
N VAL A 116 3.14 0.30 11.15
CA VAL A 116 3.27 -1.11 10.81
C VAL A 116 4.69 -1.34 10.32
N ASP A 117 5.33 -2.36 10.88
CA ASP A 117 6.70 -2.70 10.49
C ASP A 117 6.70 -3.81 9.45
N ARG A 118 7.72 -3.82 8.65
CA ARG A 118 7.93 -4.87 7.65
C ARG A 118 6.71 -5.06 6.76
N VAL A 119 6.51 -4.08 5.90
CA VAL A 119 5.35 -4.04 5.02
C VAL A 119 5.75 -4.47 3.62
N GLU A 120 5.05 -5.45 3.08
CA GLU A 120 5.27 -5.88 1.72
C GLU A 120 4.77 -4.82 0.77
N ALA A 121 5.53 -4.55 -0.26
CA ALA A 121 5.17 -3.53 -1.23
C ALA A 121 5.64 -3.93 -2.60
N LEU A 122 5.14 -3.25 -3.61
CA LEU A 122 5.57 -3.43 -4.98
C LEU A 122 5.98 -2.08 -5.53
N VAL A 123 7.09 -2.05 -6.24
CA VAL A 123 7.44 -0.88 -7.03
C VAL A 123 6.90 -1.14 -8.42
N VAL A 124 5.93 -0.34 -8.84
CA VAL A 124 5.26 -0.55 -10.11
C VAL A 124 6.05 0.16 -11.19
N GLU A 125 6.36 -0.56 -12.26
CA GLU A 125 7.25 -0.04 -13.26
C GLU A 125 6.71 1.20 -13.95
N GLN A 126 5.43 1.20 -14.27
CA GLN A 126 4.79 2.32 -14.94
C GLN A 126 3.28 2.19 -14.82
N GLY A 127 2.56 3.20 -15.20
CA GLY A 127 1.11 3.13 -15.23
C GLY A 127 0.42 3.43 -13.91
N LEU A 128 1.17 3.87 -12.91
CA LEU A 128 0.60 4.22 -11.62
C LEU A 128 0.85 5.71 -11.40
N GLU A 129 -0.19 6.46 -11.21
CA GLU A 129 -0.05 7.91 -11.06
C GLU A 129 0.39 8.32 -9.68
N TYR A 130 0.03 7.58 -8.68
CA TYR A 130 0.40 7.88 -7.31
C TYR A 130 0.47 6.59 -6.53
N SER A 131 1.24 6.62 -5.47
CA SER A 131 1.42 5.44 -4.65
C SER A 131 0.16 5.12 -3.88
N LEU A 132 -0.06 3.84 -3.60
CA LEU A 132 -1.27 3.36 -2.96
C LEU A 132 -0.93 2.71 -1.63
N LEU A 133 -1.74 3.02 -0.62
CA LEU A 133 -1.61 2.40 0.68
C LEU A 133 -2.59 1.25 0.70
N GLY A 134 -2.10 0.06 0.47
CA GLY A 134 -2.94 -1.11 0.29
C GLY A 134 -3.06 -1.98 1.53
N MET A 135 -3.61 -3.16 1.35
CA MET A 135 -3.95 -4.03 2.47
C MET A 135 -2.75 -4.62 3.19
N SER A 136 -1.57 -4.61 2.57
CA SER A 136 -0.39 -5.08 3.31
C SER A 136 -0.07 -4.17 4.49
N TYR A 137 -0.59 -2.94 4.49
CA TYR A 137 -0.53 -2.06 5.64
C TYR A 137 -1.87 -2.05 6.36
N LEU A 138 -2.95 -1.75 5.65
CA LEU A 138 -4.25 -1.58 6.28
C LEU A 138 -4.72 -2.84 6.98
N GLY A 139 -4.44 -3.98 6.40
CA GLY A 139 -4.88 -5.25 6.97
C GLY A 139 -4.13 -5.66 8.22
N ARG A 140 -3.03 -4.98 8.52
CA ARG A 140 -2.28 -5.27 9.74
C ARG A 140 -2.75 -4.42 10.92
N LEU A 141 -3.61 -3.45 10.67
CA LEU A 141 -4.20 -2.64 11.72
C LEU A 141 -5.26 -3.45 12.45
N SER A 142 -5.52 -3.12 13.70
CA SER A 142 -6.59 -3.82 14.42
C SER A 142 -7.94 -3.46 13.83
N ALA A 143 -8.07 -2.26 13.30
CA ALA A 143 -9.31 -1.84 12.63
C ALA A 143 -9.07 -0.59 11.82
N PHE A 144 -9.86 -0.43 10.78
CA PHE A 144 -9.95 0.85 10.12
C PHE A 144 -11.39 1.02 9.70
N SER A 145 -11.87 2.24 9.76
CA SER A 145 -13.26 2.49 9.41
C SER A 145 -13.41 3.83 8.73
N ALA A 146 -14.25 3.88 7.74
CA ALA A 146 -14.48 5.07 6.97
C ALA A 146 -15.82 5.66 7.36
N THR A 147 -15.84 6.96 7.55
CA THR A 147 -17.07 7.69 7.84
C THR A 147 -17.07 8.90 6.91
N PRO A 148 -18.18 9.61 6.81
CA PRO A 148 -18.17 10.83 6.00
C PRO A 148 -17.14 11.84 6.47
N ALA A 149 -16.76 11.80 7.73
CA ALA A 149 -15.78 12.75 8.24
C ALA A 149 -14.36 12.36 7.91
N GLY A 150 -14.08 11.10 7.69
CA GLY A 150 -12.72 10.67 7.41
C GLY A 150 -12.54 9.19 7.67
N LEU A 151 -11.30 8.78 7.67
CA LEU A 151 -10.92 7.40 7.86
C LEU A 151 -10.14 7.30 9.17
N THR A 152 -10.55 6.39 10.03
CA THR A 152 -9.85 6.15 11.29
C THR A 152 -9.06 4.87 11.16
N LEU A 153 -7.79 4.96 11.55
CA LEU A 153 -6.88 3.82 11.53
C LEU A 153 -6.55 3.47 12.98
N ARG A 154 -6.73 2.22 13.34
CA ARG A 154 -6.38 1.78 14.69
C ARG A 154 -5.28 0.76 14.63
N PRO A 155 -4.16 1.06 15.24
CA PRO A 155 -3.04 0.12 15.22
C PRO A 155 -3.36 -1.20 15.87
#